data_f339527d3ec931087bf7ade030f57c48
#
_entry.id   f339527d3ec931087bf7ade030f57c48
#
_cell.length_a   1.000
_cell.length_b   1.000
_cell.length_c   1.000
_cell.angle_alpha   90.00
_cell.angle_beta   90.00
_cell.angle_gamma   90.00
#
_symmetry.space_group_name_H-M   'P 1'
#
loop_
_entity.id
_entity.type
_entity.pdbx_description
1 polymer ?
#
loop_
_entity_poly.entity_id
_entity_poly.type
_entity_poly.pdbx_seq_one_letter_code
_entity_poly.pdbx_strand_id
1 'polypeptide(L)'
;MDMEKKDTMGRAAIVSLFDEGTFVEMGAFVRRQGETYDAVLCGYGAVGGKLTFAFAQDADRQKGAFDAVGAAKIARLYEQAVRTGAPVVGVLNSAGAVVTDGAGALSAYGQLMKCVSDASGIIPQIALVEGVCGGMAAVAAGLFDFTVTVKDRSELFVNSPFNVGGETGTTAYAAANGLSALTAESQDAAVAAVRTLVGLLPRNNADSADTDPADAPDRPVSPAGRTGAALVTELADAGSFTELYAACGQELTVGLCRMGGMTVGVVAGNGAADEGRLTAAGAAKAARLVNFCDAFSLPVLTLVDNAGLAMRADPALAGALGKLASAYAGATCPKVTAVTGKAYGAAFTLLGSRALGADLTLALPDAVVSVMDPAAAVAFLRNGDVTAKTPRASVEAAWTAENLADAAAAGGDIDDVIPAEE
;
A
#
# COMPACT_ATOMS: atom_id res chain seq x y z
N MET A 1 1.55 -18.16 39.70
CA MET A 1 1.49 -17.60 38.33
C MET A 1 0.10 -17.00 38.19
N ASP A 2 0.05 -15.67 38.23
CA ASP A 2 -1.19 -14.91 38.36
C ASP A 2 -2.16 -15.20 37.21
N MET A 3 -3.40 -15.57 37.52
CA MET A 3 -4.47 -15.83 36.55
C MET A 3 -4.84 -14.57 35.72
N GLU A 4 -4.55 -13.37 36.24
CA GLU A 4 -4.74 -12.09 35.54
C GLU A 4 -3.88 -11.93 34.26
N LYS A 5 -2.90 -12.78 34.04
CA LYS A 5 -2.02 -12.72 32.88
C LYS A 5 -2.50 -13.52 31.66
N LYS A 6 -3.48 -14.43 31.81
CA LYS A 6 -3.60 -15.51 30.82
C LYS A 6 -4.57 -15.30 29.67
N ASP A 7 -5.63 -14.50 29.81
CA ASP A 7 -6.72 -14.52 28.83
C ASP A 7 -7.31 -13.13 28.54
N THR A 8 -6.44 -12.16 28.20
CA THR A 8 -6.90 -10.84 27.75
C THR A 8 -7.04 -10.79 26.22
N MET A 9 -7.90 -9.91 25.71
CA MET A 9 -8.09 -9.70 24.28
C MET A 9 -6.78 -9.32 23.59
N GLY A 10 -6.02 -8.39 24.17
CA GLY A 10 -4.74 -7.99 23.61
C GLY A 10 -3.72 -9.14 23.55
N ARG A 11 -3.74 -10.05 24.56
CA ARG A 11 -2.89 -11.24 24.53
C ARG A 11 -3.33 -12.23 23.46
N ALA A 12 -4.62 -12.48 23.33
CA ALA A 12 -5.14 -13.34 22.26
C ALA A 12 -4.78 -12.80 20.88
N ALA A 13 -4.96 -11.50 20.68
CA ALA A 13 -4.64 -10.83 19.42
C ALA A 13 -3.14 -10.93 19.06
N ILE A 14 -2.23 -10.63 20.01
CA ILE A 14 -0.79 -10.71 19.72
C ILE A 14 -0.33 -12.15 19.49
N VAL A 15 -0.84 -13.11 20.24
CA VAL A 15 -0.46 -14.53 20.11
C VAL A 15 -0.95 -15.10 18.78
N SER A 16 -2.14 -14.71 18.31
CA SER A 16 -2.69 -15.20 17.02
C SER A 16 -1.86 -14.82 15.79
N LEU A 17 -1.02 -13.78 15.90
CA LEU A 17 -0.11 -13.39 14.83
C LEU A 17 0.98 -14.42 14.58
N PHE A 18 1.41 -15.14 15.61
CA PHE A 18 2.60 -16.00 15.59
C PHE A 18 2.28 -17.46 15.29
N ASP A 19 3.28 -18.17 14.82
CA ASP A 19 3.23 -19.62 14.70
C ASP A 19 3.09 -20.25 16.09
N GLU A 20 2.36 -21.36 16.17
CA GLU A 20 2.00 -21.99 17.42
C GLU A 20 3.23 -22.25 18.32
N GLY A 21 3.15 -21.82 19.58
CA GLY A 21 4.18 -22.02 20.59
C GLY A 21 5.44 -21.16 20.44
N THR A 22 5.53 -20.27 19.44
CA THR A 22 6.75 -19.46 19.21
C THR A 22 6.75 -18.11 19.92
N PHE A 23 5.60 -17.63 20.42
CA PHE A 23 5.52 -16.32 21.05
C PHE A 23 6.27 -16.25 22.39
N VAL A 24 7.17 -15.31 22.50
CA VAL A 24 7.92 -14.97 23.71
C VAL A 24 7.62 -13.53 24.13
N GLU A 25 7.02 -13.35 25.30
CA GLU A 25 6.67 -12.04 25.83
C GLU A 25 7.89 -11.31 26.40
N MET A 26 8.05 -10.04 26.03
CA MET A 26 9.07 -9.12 26.53
C MET A 26 8.46 -8.18 27.57
N GLY A 27 9.17 -7.96 28.69
CA GLY A 27 8.70 -7.03 29.72
C GLY A 27 7.40 -7.47 30.42
N ALA A 28 7.18 -8.78 30.54
CA ALA A 28 5.98 -9.40 31.10
C ALA A 28 5.65 -8.98 32.55
N PHE A 29 6.63 -8.47 33.28
CA PHE A 29 6.48 -8.06 34.69
C PHE A 29 6.48 -6.53 34.87
N VAL A 30 6.53 -5.78 33.77
CA VAL A 30 6.48 -4.31 33.83
C VAL A 30 5.12 -3.88 34.35
N ARG A 31 5.11 -2.98 35.34
CA ARG A 31 3.91 -2.46 35.98
C ARG A 31 3.94 -0.95 35.94
N ARG A 32 2.76 -0.36 35.85
CA ARG A 32 2.54 1.07 36.13
C ARG A 32 2.58 1.30 37.65
N GLN A 33 2.93 2.51 38.09
CA GLN A 33 2.89 2.88 39.52
C GLN A 33 1.53 2.49 40.13
N GLY A 34 1.55 1.69 41.20
CA GLY A 34 0.36 1.34 41.94
C GLY A 34 -0.21 -0.07 41.69
N GLU A 35 0.53 -1.01 41.06
CA GLU A 35 0.21 -2.44 41.10
C GLU A 35 -0.36 -3.10 39.85
N THR A 36 -0.92 -2.38 38.89
CA THR A 36 -1.50 -2.98 37.70
C THR A 36 -0.43 -3.25 36.63
N TYR A 37 -0.59 -4.34 35.88
CA TYR A 37 0.21 -4.59 34.69
C TYR A 37 -0.06 -3.49 33.66
N ASP A 38 1.01 -3.13 32.92
CA ASP A 38 0.89 -2.17 31.83
C ASP A 38 -0.06 -2.67 30.73
N ALA A 39 -0.76 -1.73 30.08
CA ALA A 39 -1.70 -2.02 29.02
C ALA A 39 -1.03 -2.42 27.68
N VAL A 40 0.29 -2.25 27.56
CA VAL A 40 1.03 -2.64 26.36
C VAL A 40 1.68 -4.00 26.57
N LEU A 41 1.36 -4.97 25.71
CA LEU A 41 2.03 -6.23 25.57
C LEU A 41 3.10 -6.12 24.49
N CYS A 42 4.29 -6.64 24.71
CA CYS A 42 5.37 -6.68 23.73
C CYS A 42 5.94 -8.09 23.65
N GLY A 43 6.38 -8.49 22.48
CA GLY A 43 7.04 -9.78 22.33
C GLY A 43 7.54 -10.04 20.91
N TYR A 44 8.02 -11.24 20.70
CA TYR A 44 8.50 -11.72 19.41
C TYR A 44 8.19 -13.20 19.24
N GLY A 45 8.24 -13.66 18.00
CA GLY A 45 8.03 -15.06 17.63
C GLY A 45 8.24 -15.25 16.14
N ALA A 46 7.81 -16.39 15.63
CA ALA A 46 7.82 -16.67 14.19
C ALA A 46 6.45 -16.36 13.57
N VAL A 47 6.45 -15.75 12.39
CA VAL A 47 5.28 -15.60 11.52
C VAL A 47 5.63 -16.25 10.19
N GLY A 48 5.05 -17.41 9.90
CA GLY A 48 5.46 -18.22 8.75
C GLY A 48 6.97 -18.53 8.74
N GLY A 49 7.53 -18.82 9.92
CA GLY A 49 8.95 -19.08 10.12
C GLY A 49 9.85 -17.83 10.19
N LYS A 50 9.35 -16.62 9.86
CA LYS A 50 10.13 -15.37 9.94
C LYS A 50 10.09 -14.79 11.35
N LEU A 51 11.25 -14.46 11.93
CA LEU A 51 11.30 -13.69 13.17
C LEU A 51 10.56 -12.38 12.98
N THR A 52 9.60 -12.11 13.86
CA THR A 52 8.77 -10.90 13.83
C THR A 52 8.59 -10.41 15.26
N PHE A 53 8.67 -9.12 15.47
CA PHE A 53 8.33 -8.48 16.74
C PHE A 53 6.90 -7.94 16.68
N ALA A 54 6.21 -7.95 17.80
CA ALA A 54 4.89 -7.35 17.88
C ALA A 54 4.65 -6.69 19.23
N PHE A 55 3.81 -5.64 19.21
CA PHE A 55 3.21 -5.09 20.41
C PHE A 55 1.70 -5.01 20.25
N ALA A 56 0.97 -5.07 21.35
CA ALA A 56 -0.49 -4.91 21.37
C ALA A 56 -0.91 -3.98 22.51
N GLN A 57 -1.86 -3.11 22.23
CA GLN A 57 -2.60 -2.35 23.24
C GLN A 57 -3.75 -3.22 23.73
N ASP A 58 -3.76 -3.55 25.02
CA ASP A 58 -4.72 -4.47 25.61
C ASP A 58 -5.93 -3.70 26.20
N ALA A 59 -7.03 -3.76 25.48
CA ALA A 59 -8.25 -3.05 25.90
C ALA A 59 -8.83 -3.56 27.22
N ASP A 60 -8.52 -4.78 27.63
CA ASP A 60 -8.92 -5.33 28.94
C ASP A 60 -8.10 -4.73 30.09
N ARG A 61 -6.99 -4.05 29.79
CA ARG A 61 -6.16 -3.34 30.74
C ARG A 61 -6.25 -1.84 30.49
N GLN A 62 -6.88 -1.12 31.41
CA GLN A 62 -7.04 0.35 31.31
C GLN A 62 -7.60 0.81 29.94
N LYS A 63 -8.42 -0.03 29.27
CA LYS A 63 -8.94 0.22 27.90
C LYS A 63 -7.83 0.49 26.87
N GLY A 64 -6.68 -0.16 27.03
CA GLY A 64 -5.52 0.03 26.14
C GLY A 64 -4.89 1.43 26.24
N ALA A 65 -5.17 2.20 27.28
CA ALA A 65 -4.67 3.56 27.43
C ALA A 65 -3.14 3.60 27.43
N PHE A 66 -2.58 4.58 26.73
CA PHE A 66 -1.16 4.68 26.43
C PHE A 66 -0.45 5.74 27.31
N ASP A 67 0.72 5.37 27.85
CA ASP A 67 1.54 6.18 28.72
C ASP A 67 3.05 5.99 28.47
N ALA A 68 3.87 6.63 29.31
CA ALA A 68 5.32 6.57 29.23
C ALA A 68 5.87 5.13 29.46
N VAL A 69 5.19 4.31 30.26
CA VAL A 69 5.62 2.92 30.53
C VAL A 69 5.44 2.06 29.28
N GLY A 70 4.27 2.15 28.64
CA GLY A 70 3.98 1.49 27.39
C GLY A 70 4.93 1.95 26.27
N ALA A 71 5.17 3.27 26.18
CA ALA A 71 6.11 3.83 25.21
C ALA A 71 7.53 3.29 25.39
N ALA A 72 8.03 3.18 26.62
CA ALA A 72 9.35 2.63 26.91
C ALA A 72 9.47 1.14 26.54
N LYS A 73 8.40 0.35 26.74
CA LYS A 73 8.34 -1.05 26.30
C LYS A 73 8.42 -1.17 24.78
N ILE A 74 7.64 -0.35 24.05
CA ILE A 74 7.66 -0.34 22.59
C ILE A 74 9.02 0.14 22.08
N ALA A 75 9.62 1.18 22.67
CA ALA A 75 10.95 1.64 22.27
C ALA A 75 12.01 0.54 22.39
N ARG A 76 11.99 -0.22 23.48
CA ARG A 76 12.89 -1.38 23.66
C ARG A 76 12.61 -2.48 22.65
N LEU A 77 11.36 -2.71 22.28
CA LEU A 77 11.00 -3.67 21.24
C LEU A 77 11.58 -3.23 19.89
N TYR A 78 11.39 -1.96 19.49
CA TYR A 78 11.93 -1.42 18.25
C TYR A 78 13.45 -1.47 18.20
N GLU A 79 14.13 -1.18 19.31
CA GLU A 79 15.60 -1.33 19.41
C GLU A 79 16.03 -2.76 19.06
N GLN A 80 15.34 -3.77 19.59
CA GLN A 80 15.66 -5.16 19.29
C GLN A 80 15.28 -5.55 17.87
N ALA A 81 14.12 -5.11 17.38
CA ALA A 81 13.65 -5.38 16.03
C ALA A 81 14.62 -4.81 14.97
N VAL A 82 15.05 -3.55 15.10
CA VAL A 82 16.03 -2.94 14.20
C VAL A 82 17.38 -3.63 14.28
N ARG A 83 17.87 -3.96 15.48
CA ARG A 83 19.16 -4.66 15.65
C ARG A 83 19.18 -6.05 15.05
N THR A 84 18.05 -6.74 15.03
CA THR A 84 17.92 -8.08 14.44
C THR A 84 17.47 -8.05 12.99
N GLY A 85 17.08 -6.88 12.48
CA GLY A 85 16.52 -6.71 11.13
C GLY A 85 15.23 -7.50 10.95
N ALA A 86 14.28 -7.38 11.88
CA ALA A 86 13.03 -8.13 11.86
C ALA A 86 11.81 -7.18 11.79
N PRO A 87 10.74 -7.54 11.07
CA PRO A 87 9.52 -6.75 10.98
C PRO A 87 8.85 -6.48 12.32
N VAL A 88 8.07 -5.40 12.40
CA VAL A 88 7.23 -5.07 13.56
C VAL A 88 5.77 -5.05 13.18
N VAL A 89 4.93 -5.69 14.01
CA VAL A 89 3.46 -5.61 13.93
C VAL A 89 2.93 -4.89 15.18
N GLY A 90 2.20 -3.79 14.98
CA GLY A 90 1.52 -3.08 16.06
C GLY A 90 0.02 -3.40 16.06
N VAL A 91 -0.50 -4.04 17.10
CA VAL A 91 -1.94 -4.23 17.30
C VAL A 91 -2.49 -3.05 18.10
N LEU A 92 -3.32 -2.24 17.47
CA LEU A 92 -3.82 -0.97 18.01
C LEU A 92 -5.27 -1.12 18.46
N ASN A 93 -5.50 -0.95 19.75
CA ASN A 93 -6.82 -0.92 20.36
C ASN A 93 -6.75 -0.13 21.69
N SER A 94 -7.00 1.17 21.62
CA SER A 94 -6.74 2.08 22.72
C SER A 94 -7.80 3.19 22.85
N ALA A 95 -8.24 3.43 24.05
CA ALA A 95 -9.05 4.61 24.39
C ALA A 95 -8.27 5.93 24.30
N GLY A 96 -6.99 5.90 23.96
CA GLY A 96 -6.12 7.07 23.84
C GLY A 96 -5.10 7.21 24.96
N ALA A 97 -4.70 8.42 25.23
CA ALA A 97 -3.70 8.75 26.26
C ALA A 97 -4.22 8.55 27.68
N VAL A 98 -3.35 8.19 28.60
CA VAL A 98 -3.66 8.26 30.04
C VAL A 98 -3.72 9.74 30.45
N VAL A 99 -4.94 10.28 30.52
CA VAL A 99 -5.20 11.71 30.70
C VAL A 99 -4.59 12.28 32.00
N THR A 100 -4.53 11.44 33.04
CA THR A 100 -3.97 11.83 34.34
C THR A 100 -2.46 12.12 34.30
N ASP A 101 -1.76 11.64 33.29
CA ASP A 101 -0.31 11.83 33.13
C ASP A 101 0.03 13.16 32.42
N GLY A 102 -0.99 13.92 32.02
CA GLY A 102 -0.82 15.25 31.42
C GLY A 102 0.12 15.22 30.19
N ALA A 103 1.11 16.11 30.18
CA ALA A 103 2.09 16.21 29.11
C ALA A 103 2.93 14.92 28.91
N GLY A 104 3.08 14.11 29.96
CA GLY A 104 3.78 12.81 29.89
C GLY A 104 3.14 11.85 28.91
N ALA A 105 1.80 11.79 28.86
CA ALA A 105 1.08 10.96 27.89
C ALA A 105 1.25 11.44 26.45
N LEU A 106 1.35 12.75 26.21
CA LEU A 106 1.65 13.31 24.88
C LEU A 106 3.08 12.94 24.45
N SER A 107 4.04 13.04 25.38
CA SER A 107 5.43 12.64 25.13
C SER A 107 5.55 11.15 24.80
N ALA A 108 4.71 10.30 25.39
CA ALA A 108 4.65 8.86 25.09
C ALA A 108 4.28 8.61 23.62
N TYR A 109 3.28 9.30 23.09
CA TYR A 109 2.95 9.22 21.67
C TYR A 109 4.06 9.77 20.78
N GLY A 110 4.75 10.85 21.19
CA GLY A 110 5.92 11.36 20.50
C GLY A 110 7.03 10.31 20.42
N GLN A 111 7.28 9.55 21.49
CA GLN A 111 8.25 8.46 21.51
C GLN A 111 7.85 7.30 20.59
N LEU A 112 6.58 6.91 20.59
CA LEU A 112 6.07 5.88 19.67
C LEU A 112 6.30 6.32 18.22
N MET A 113 5.86 7.52 17.84
CA MET A 113 6.02 8.03 16.48
C MET A 113 7.50 8.12 16.08
N LYS A 114 8.38 8.49 17.02
CA LYS A 114 9.82 8.50 16.77
C LYS A 114 10.36 7.10 16.48
N CYS A 115 9.98 6.09 17.26
CA CYS A 115 10.40 4.71 17.02
C CYS A 115 9.96 4.20 15.65
N VAL A 116 8.69 4.44 15.28
CA VAL A 116 8.15 4.05 13.97
C VAL A 116 8.90 4.77 12.83
N SER A 117 9.14 6.07 12.98
CA SER A 117 9.84 6.87 11.97
C SER A 117 11.31 6.49 11.81
N ASP A 118 12.02 6.24 12.93
CA ASP A 118 13.43 5.83 12.90
C ASP A 118 13.61 4.43 12.25
N ALA A 119 12.61 3.57 12.33
CA ALA A 119 12.62 2.23 11.73
C ALA A 119 12.10 2.20 10.27
N SER A 120 11.49 3.30 9.81
CA SER A 120 10.96 3.41 8.45
C SER A 120 12.04 3.20 7.39
N GLY A 121 11.76 2.33 6.41
CA GLY A 121 12.71 1.96 5.37
C GLY A 121 13.88 1.07 5.85
N ILE A 122 13.93 0.69 7.13
CA ILE A 122 14.92 -0.25 7.67
C ILE A 122 14.29 -1.63 7.87
N ILE A 123 13.14 -1.68 8.53
CA ILE A 123 12.35 -2.90 8.74
C ILE A 123 10.89 -2.64 8.38
N PRO A 124 10.17 -3.62 7.81
CA PRO A 124 8.74 -3.49 7.51
C PRO A 124 7.91 -3.33 8.78
N GLN A 125 6.90 -2.48 8.72
CA GLN A 125 6.03 -2.16 9.84
C GLN A 125 4.56 -2.24 9.43
N ILE A 126 3.77 -3.05 10.12
CA ILE A 126 2.34 -3.25 9.85
C ILE A 126 1.54 -2.88 11.09
N ALA A 127 0.55 -2.00 10.94
CA ALA A 127 -0.44 -1.71 11.97
C ALA A 127 -1.70 -2.54 11.73
N LEU A 128 -2.13 -3.31 12.75
CA LEU A 128 -3.44 -3.94 12.80
C LEU A 128 -4.32 -3.14 13.76
N VAL A 129 -5.28 -2.42 13.23
CA VAL A 129 -6.28 -1.72 14.04
C VAL A 129 -7.40 -2.71 14.38
N GLU A 130 -7.41 -3.18 15.61
CA GLU A 130 -8.36 -4.19 16.07
C GLU A 130 -9.62 -3.59 16.72
N GLY A 131 -9.52 -2.38 17.23
CA GLY A 131 -10.60 -1.66 17.88
C GLY A 131 -10.45 -0.16 17.67
N VAL A 132 -10.56 0.61 18.75
CA VAL A 132 -10.43 2.07 18.68
C VAL A 132 -8.99 2.50 18.47
N CYS A 133 -8.77 3.32 17.47
CA CYS A 133 -7.50 3.98 17.17
C CYS A 133 -7.76 5.47 16.88
N GLY A 134 -7.84 6.26 17.96
CA GLY A 134 -8.25 7.67 17.88
C GLY A 134 -7.13 8.67 18.20
N GLY A 135 -7.24 9.88 17.67
CA GLY A 135 -6.33 10.99 17.97
C GLY A 135 -4.89 10.70 17.55
N MET A 136 -3.95 10.83 18.50
CA MET A 136 -2.52 10.61 18.21
C MET A 136 -2.19 9.16 17.87
N ALA A 137 -3.00 8.17 18.28
CA ALA A 137 -2.84 6.78 17.86
C ALA A 137 -3.06 6.61 16.36
N ALA A 138 -4.08 7.29 15.80
CA ALA A 138 -4.34 7.29 14.36
C ALA A 138 -3.21 7.97 13.57
N VAL A 139 -2.62 9.04 14.10
CA VAL A 139 -1.44 9.67 13.51
C VAL A 139 -0.26 8.70 13.50
N ALA A 140 -0.02 7.99 14.61
CA ALA A 140 1.03 6.99 14.71
C ALA A 140 0.79 5.82 13.73
N ALA A 141 -0.46 5.32 13.60
CA ALA A 141 -0.83 4.29 12.63
C ALA A 141 -0.52 4.70 11.18
N GLY A 142 -0.67 5.98 10.85
CA GLY A 142 -0.35 6.52 9.53
C GLY A 142 1.14 6.51 9.17
N LEU A 143 2.03 6.31 10.16
CA LEU A 143 3.48 6.20 9.95
C LEU A 143 3.92 4.76 9.60
N PHE A 144 3.10 3.76 9.87
CA PHE A 144 3.39 2.38 9.47
C PHE A 144 3.31 2.23 7.95
N ASP A 145 4.01 1.26 7.40
CA ASP A 145 4.00 0.99 5.96
C ASP A 145 2.60 0.60 5.49
N PHE A 146 1.96 -0.31 6.22
CA PHE A 146 0.60 -0.77 5.91
C PHE A 146 -0.27 -0.79 7.16
N THR A 147 -1.52 -0.35 7.01
CA THR A 147 -2.54 -0.41 8.06
C THR A 147 -3.64 -1.38 7.63
N VAL A 148 -3.93 -2.36 8.48
CA VAL A 148 -5.01 -3.33 8.31
C VAL A 148 -6.12 -3.02 9.30
N THR A 149 -7.36 -3.00 8.85
CA THR A 149 -8.55 -2.77 9.67
C THR A 149 -9.50 -3.98 9.62
N VAL A 150 -10.33 -4.14 10.64
CA VAL A 150 -11.39 -5.15 10.73
C VAL A 150 -12.73 -4.45 10.52
N LYS A 151 -13.48 -4.85 9.51
CA LYS A 151 -14.78 -4.28 9.14
C LYS A 151 -15.73 -4.24 10.34
N ASP A 152 -16.46 -3.15 10.48
CA ASP A 152 -17.46 -2.91 11.53
C ASP A 152 -16.93 -3.05 12.98
N ARG A 153 -15.61 -3.17 13.15
CA ARG A 153 -14.95 -3.29 14.46
C ARG A 153 -13.90 -2.22 14.69
N SER A 154 -13.08 -1.94 13.68
CA SER A 154 -12.04 -0.93 13.78
C SER A 154 -12.63 0.48 13.67
N GLU A 155 -12.14 1.37 14.51
CA GLU A 155 -12.39 2.80 14.42
C GLU A 155 -11.07 3.53 14.24
N LEU A 156 -10.89 4.24 13.13
CA LEU A 156 -9.66 4.96 12.80
C LEU A 156 -9.95 6.43 12.50
N PHE A 157 -9.60 7.32 13.42
CA PHE A 157 -9.89 8.75 13.31
C PHE A 157 -8.90 9.63 14.07
N VAL A 158 -8.62 10.83 13.58
CA VAL A 158 -7.87 11.84 14.32
C VAL A 158 -8.80 12.63 15.23
N ASN A 159 -9.87 13.20 14.68
CA ASN A 159 -10.91 13.86 15.45
C ASN A 159 -12.09 12.92 15.67
N SER A 160 -12.56 12.83 16.92
CA SER A 160 -13.67 11.95 17.27
C SER A 160 -14.88 12.19 16.36
N PRO A 161 -15.51 11.13 15.82
CA PRO A 161 -16.76 11.23 15.06
C PRO A 161 -17.85 11.98 15.82
N PHE A 162 -17.84 11.93 17.14
CA PHE A 162 -18.76 12.70 18.00
C PHE A 162 -18.62 14.21 17.80
N ASN A 163 -17.40 14.71 17.56
CA ASN A 163 -17.13 16.16 17.42
C ASN A 163 -17.31 16.65 15.98
N VAL A 164 -16.95 15.83 14.98
CA VAL A 164 -16.95 16.25 13.56
C VAL A 164 -18.13 15.67 12.78
N GLY A 165 -18.83 14.70 13.36
CA GLY A 165 -19.99 14.06 12.75
C GLY A 165 -19.65 13.16 11.55
N GLY A 166 -20.68 12.59 10.95
CA GLY A 166 -20.57 11.77 9.75
C GLY A 166 -19.97 10.37 9.98
N GLU A 167 -19.47 9.79 8.92
CA GLU A 167 -18.91 8.43 8.91
C GLU A 167 -17.41 8.39 9.26
N THR A 168 -16.85 9.53 9.69
CA THR A 168 -15.46 9.63 10.13
C THR A 168 -15.17 8.59 11.22
N GLY A 169 -14.13 7.79 11.02
CA GLY A 169 -13.77 6.72 11.96
C GLY A 169 -14.22 5.33 11.54
N THR A 170 -15.21 5.21 10.65
CA THR A 170 -15.60 3.90 10.14
C THR A 170 -14.52 3.29 9.23
N THR A 171 -14.49 1.96 9.14
CA THR A 171 -13.57 1.26 8.23
C THR A 171 -13.82 1.61 6.77
N ALA A 172 -15.07 1.84 6.38
CA ALA A 172 -15.41 2.28 5.03
C ALA A 172 -14.82 3.65 4.71
N TYR A 173 -14.92 4.61 5.64
CA TYR A 173 -14.29 5.93 5.50
C TYR A 173 -12.76 5.81 5.43
N ALA A 174 -12.16 5.02 6.30
CA ALA A 174 -10.71 4.81 6.33
C ALA A 174 -10.21 4.20 5.01
N ALA A 175 -10.91 3.18 4.49
CA ALA A 175 -10.56 2.53 3.22
C ALA A 175 -10.71 3.48 2.02
N ALA A 176 -11.82 4.22 1.92
CA ALA A 176 -12.08 5.15 0.82
C ALA A 176 -11.09 6.32 0.77
N ASN A 177 -10.52 6.70 1.92
CA ASN A 177 -9.56 7.80 2.03
C ASN A 177 -8.09 7.34 2.13
N GLY A 178 -7.79 6.06 1.88
CA GLY A 178 -6.42 5.53 1.87
C GLY A 178 -5.73 5.50 3.24
N LEU A 179 -6.50 5.51 4.33
CA LEU A 179 -6.00 5.36 5.70
C LEU A 179 -5.81 3.89 6.05
N SER A 180 -6.58 2.98 5.44
CA SER A 180 -6.45 1.53 5.55
C SER A 180 -5.97 0.94 4.24
N ALA A 181 -4.90 0.15 4.30
CA ALA A 181 -4.38 -0.57 3.14
C ALA A 181 -5.22 -1.81 2.83
N LEU A 182 -5.70 -2.48 3.88
CA LEU A 182 -6.57 -3.66 3.80
C LEU A 182 -7.69 -3.56 4.82
N THR A 183 -8.90 -3.92 4.44
CA THR A 183 -10.04 -4.07 5.36
C THR A 183 -10.50 -5.51 5.30
N ALA A 184 -10.34 -6.22 6.41
CA ALA A 184 -10.68 -7.62 6.53
C ALA A 184 -12.11 -7.80 7.08
N GLU A 185 -12.82 -8.83 6.64
CA GLU A 185 -14.21 -9.10 7.06
C GLU A 185 -14.32 -9.63 8.51
N SER A 186 -13.20 -10.15 9.07
CA SER A 186 -13.16 -10.67 10.44
C SER A 186 -11.77 -10.51 11.05
N GLN A 187 -11.68 -10.72 12.36
CA GLN A 187 -10.41 -10.74 13.09
C GLN A 187 -9.44 -11.79 12.52
N ASP A 188 -9.90 -13.00 12.29
CA ASP A 188 -9.06 -14.07 11.75
C ASP A 188 -8.56 -13.75 10.34
N ALA A 189 -9.42 -13.14 9.51
CA ALA A 189 -9.04 -12.67 8.19
C ALA A 189 -8.01 -11.53 8.26
N ALA A 190 -8.10 -10.64 9.25
CA ALA A 190 -7.12 -9.58 9.45
C ALA A 190 -5.76 -10.13 9.88
N VAL A 191 -5.75 -11.08 10.80
CA VAL A 191 -4.52 -11.80 11.19
C VAL A 191 -3.91 -12.53 9.99
N ALA A 192 -4.72 -13.22 9.19
CA ALA A 192 -4.26 -13.87 7.97
C ALA A 192 -3.67 -12.87 6.97
N ALA A 193 -4.30 -11.69 6.79
CA ALA A 193 -3.80 -10.62 5.93
C ALA A 193 -2.44 -10.08 6.42
N VAL A 194 -2.28 -9.84 7.73
CA VAL A 194 -1.01 -9.43 8.33
C VAL A 194 0.07 -10.50 8.10
N ARG A 195 -0.24 -11.78 8.32
CA ARG A 195 0.68 -12.89 8.07
C ARG A 195 1.07 -13.00 6.61
N THR A 196 0.13 -12.78 5.68
CA THR A 196 0.39 -12.74 4.23
C THR A 196 1.35 -11.60 3.89
N LEU A 197 1.12 -10.40 4.41
CA LEU A 197 2.02 -9.26 4.21
C LEU A 197 3.43 -9.57 4.74
N VAL A 198 3.56 -10.07 5.97
CA VAL A 198 4.86 -10.50 6.52
C VAL A 198 5.52 -11.55 5.63
N GLY A 199 4.74 -12.47 5.05
CA GLY A 199 5.22 -13.47 4.09
C GLY A 199 5.78 -12.87 2.80
N LEU A 200 5.11 -11.86 2.24
CA LEU A 200 5.52 -11.17 1.00
C LEU A 200 6.71 -10.22 1.21
N LEU A 201 6.88 -9.66 2.41
CA LEU A 201 7.88 -8.63 2.65
C LEU A 201 9.25 -9.23 3.03
N PRO A 202 10.37 -8.55 2.70
CA PRO A 202 11.69 -8.89 3.24
C PRO A 202 11.70 -8.69 4.76
N ARG A 203 12.69 -9.26 5.45
CA ARG A 203 12.84 -9.01 6.89
C ARG A 203 13.30 -7.59 7.18
N ASN A 204 14.13 -7.04 6.32
CA ASN A 204 14.70 -5.70 6.41
C ASN A 204 15.18 -5.24 5.03
N ASN A 205 15.68 -4.02 4.92
CA ASN A 205 16.13 -3.42 3.66
C ASN A 205 17.43 -4.01 3.08
N ALA A 206 18.09 -4.91 3.80
CA ALA A 206 19.28 -5.63 3.32
C ALA A 206 18.98 -7.10 2.99
N ASP A 207 17.71 -7.52 3.09
CA ASP A 207 17.26 -8.89 2.87
C ASP A 207 16.39 -8.98 1.61
N SER A 208 16.29 -10.19 1.06
CA SER A 208 15.38 -10.52 -0.04
C SER A 208 14.13 -11.20 0.50
N ALA A 209 12.99 -10.99 -0.17
CA ALA A 209 11.73 -11.69 0.11
C ALA A 209 11.50 -12.87 -0.84
N ASP A 210 12.49 -13.25 -1.64
CA ASP A 210 12.36 -14.25 -2.67
C ASP A 210 12.09 -15.64 -2.10
N THR A 211 11.31 -16.43 -2.83
CA THR A 211 10.98 -17.83 -2.54
C THR A 211 11.15 -18.65 -3.81
N ASP A 212 11.06 -19.97 -3.68
CA ASP A 212 10.95 -20.83 -4.85
C ASP A 212 9.69 -20.44 -5.65
N PRO A 213 9.77 -20.38 -6.99
CA PRO A 213 8.61 -20.08 -7.83
C PRO A 213 7.48 -21.08 -7.57
N ALA A 214 6.25 -20.56 -7.37
CA ALA A 214 5.06 -21.39 -7.23
C ALA A 214 4.53 -21.86 -8.60
N ASP A 215 4.76 -21.06 -9.64
CA ASP A 215 4.32 -21.31 -11.01
C ASP A 215 5.54 -21.47 -11.95
N ALA A 216 5.32 -22.17 -13.06
CA ALA A 216 6.31 -22.22 -14.13
C ALA A 216 6.49 -20.81 -14.73
N PRO A 217 7.73 -20.31 -14.90
CA PRO A 217 7.96 -18.97 -15.45
C PRO A 217 7.42 -18.77 -16.87
N ASP A 218 7.27 -19.85 -17.63
CA ASP A 218 6.78 -19.89 -19.00
C ASP A 218 5.30 -20.30 -19.10
N ARG A 219 4.53 -20.22 -18.00
CA ARG A 219 3.10 -20.50 -18.04
C ARG A 219 2.39 -19.53 -18.99
N PRO A 220 1.45 -20.02 -19.82
CA PRO A 220 0.70 -19.15 -20.69
C PRO A 220 -0.17 -18.18 -19.88
N VAL A 221 -0.18 -16.92 -20.29
CA VAL A 221 -0.99 -15.85 -19.72
C VAL A 221 -1.98 -15.31 -20.75
N SER A 222 -3.11 -14.77 -20.30
CA SER A 222 -4.14 -14.20 -21.17
C SER A 222 -4.50 -12.77 -20.72
N PRO A 223 -3.62 -11.79 -20.96
CA PRO A 223 -3.82 -10.42 -20.50
C PRO A 223 -4.87 -9.66 -21.30
N ALA A 224 -5.21 -10.11 -22.51
CA ALA A 224 -6.12 -9.41 -23.42
C ALA A 224 -7.48 -9.10 -22.77
N GLY A 225 -7.90 -7.84 -22.83
CA GLY A 225 -9.16 -7.35 -22.27
C GLY A 225 -9.23 -7.29 -20.75
N ARG A 226 -8.13 -7.58 -20.06
CA ARG A 226 -8.02 -7.43 -18.59
C ARG A 226 -7.39 -6.10 -18.24
N THR A 227 -7.78 -5.54 -17.09
CA THR A 227 -7.25 -4.28 -16.58
C THR A 227 -7.25 -4.33 -15.04
N GLY A 228 -6.45 -3.50 -14.40
CA GLY A 228 -6.38 -3.41 -12.94
C GLY A 228 -6.05 -4.74 -12.26
N ALA A 229 -6.79 -5.06 -11.20
CA ALA A 229 -6.55 -6.26 -10.38
C ALA A 229 -6.68 -7.58 -11.17
N ALA A 230 -7.57 -7.64 -12.15
CA ALA A 230 -7.74 -8.83 -12.98
C ALA A 230 -6.52 -9.10 -13.87
N LEU A 231 -5.87 -8.05 -14.38
CA LEU A 231 -4.62 -8.17 -15.15
C LEU A 231 -3.47 -8.60 -14.25
N VAL A 232 -3.32 -7.96 -13.09
CA VAL A 232 -2.24 -8.32 -12.14
C VAL A 232 -2.38 -9.75 -11.66
N THR A 233 -3.60 -10.20 -11.34
CA THR A 233 -3.86 -11.60 -10.93
C THR A 233 -3.48 -12.61 -12.01
N GLU A 234 -3.68 -12.26 -13.27
CA GLU A 234 -3.29 -13.12 -14.41
C GLU A 234 -1.78 -13.24 -14.54
N LEU A 235 -1.04 -12.15 -14.32
CA LEU A 235 0.42 -12.10 -14.49
C LEU A 235 1.19 -12.65 -13.28
N ALA A 236 0.64 -12.46 -12.06
CA ALA A 236 1.29 -12.87 -10.82
C ALA A 236 1.29 -14.40 -10.63
N ASP A 237 2.23 -14.91 -9.86
CA ASP A 237 2.21 -16.30 -9.38
C ASP A 237 0.87 -16.58 -8.69
N ALA A 238 0.29 -17.76 -8.90
CA ALA A 238 -1.07 -18.10 -8.50
C ALA A 238 -1.34 -17.81 -7.02
N GLY A 239 -2.38 -17.00 -6.77
CA GLY A 239 -2.84 -16.65 -5.42
C GLY A 239 -1.90 -15.73 -4.62
N SER A 240 -0.84 -15.20 -5.24
CA SER A 240 0.13 -14.35 -4.54
C SER A 240 -0.25 -12.87 -4.49
N PHE A 241 -1.15 -12.40 -5.36
CA PHE A 241 -1.49 -10.99 -5.43
C PHE A 241 -2.30 -10.52 -4.22
N THR A 242 -1.80 -9.48 -3.57
CA THR A 242 -2.47 -8.77 -2.48
C THR A 242 -2.69 -7.32 -2.90
N GLU A 243 -3.92 -6.99 -3.30
CA GLU A 243 -4.29 -5.61 -3.63
C GLU A 243 -4.33 -4.75 -2.37
N LEU A 244 -3.71 -3.58 -2.42
CA LEU A 244 -3.66 -2.59 -1.35
C LEU A 244 -4.51 -1.37 -1.72
N TYR A 245 -5.20 -0.77 -0.75
CA TYR A 245 -6.01 0.45 -0.94
C TYR A 245 -7.07 0.31 -2.03
N ALA A 246 -7.69 -0.87 -2.19
CA ALA A 246 -8.64 -1.16 -3.26
C ALA A 246 -9.84 -0.19 -3.32
N ALA A 247 -10.30 0.34 -2.17
CA ALA A 247 -11.42 1.28 -2.10
C ALA A 247 -11.04 2.74 -2.40
N CYS A 248 -9.74 3.07 -2.46
CA CYS A 248 -9.22 4.42 -2.65
C CYS A 248 -8.59 4.55 -4.03
N GLY A 249 -8.91 5.62 -4.81
CA GLY A 249 -8.30 5.84 -6.12
C GLY A 249 -8.44 4.62 -7.04
N GLN A 250 -9.67 4.16 -7.28
CA GLN A 250 -9.98 2.90 -7.95
C GLN A 250 -9.54 2.83 -9.42
N GLU A 251 -9.18 3.96 -10.01
CA GLU A 251 -8.59 4.05 -11.36
C GLU A 251 -7.18 3.48 -11.45
N LEU A 252 -6.52 3.25 -10.32
CA LEU A 252 -5.28 2.48 -10.20
C LEU A 252 -5.46 1.31 -9.25
N THR A 253 -4.96 0.17 -9.62
CA THR A 253 -4.71 -0.97 -8.73
C THR A 253 -3.26 -0.90 -8.27
N VAL A 254 -3.02 -0.98 -6.97
CA VAL A 254 -1.68 -1.11 -6.40
C VAL A 254 -1.62 -2.28 -5.44
N GLY A 255 -0.49 -2.97 -5.38
CA GLY A 255 -0.35 -4.10 -4.48
C GLY A 255 1.01 -4.78 -4.56
N LEU A 256 1.12 -5.88 -3.84
CA LEU A 256 2.28 -6.75 -3.83
C LEU A 256 1.88 -8.12 -4.38
N CYS A 257 2.75 -8.71 -5.16
CA CYS A 257 2.58 -10.07 -5.64
C CYS A 257 3.93 -10.78 -5.74
N ARG A 258 3.90 -12.05 -6.11
CA ARG A 258 5.09 -12.76 -6.57
C ARG A 258 5.07 -12.92 -8.07
N MET A 259 6.23 -12.83 -8.68
CA MET A 259 6.47 -13.15 -10.08
C MET A 259 7.74 -13.99 -10.15
N GLY A 260 7.60 -15.26 -10.51
CA GLY A 260 8.69 -16.22 -10.46
C GLY A 260 9.31 -16.37 -9.06
N GLY A 261 8.50 -16.29 -8.01
CA GLY A 261 8.92 -16.34 -6.61
C GLY A 261 9.46 -15.04 -6.02
N MET A 262 9.78 -14.05 -6.84
CA MET A 262 10.28 -12.74 -6.40
C MET A 262 9.11 -11.82 -6.01
N THR A 263 9.22 -11.11 -4.89
CA THR A 263 8.20 -10.11 -4.52
C THR A 263 8.34 -8.84 -5.36
N VAL A 264 7.24 -8.43 -5.96
CA VAL A 264 7.14 -7.29 -6.88
C VAL A 264 6.03 -6.35 -6.40
N GLY A 265 6.31 -5.04 -6.37
CA GLY A 265 5.28 -4.01 -6.25
C GLY A 265 4.64 -3.76 -7.60
N VAL A 266 3.32 -3.71 -7.65
CA VAL A 266 2.59 -3.48 -8.91
C VAL A 266 1.74 -2.23 -8.84
N VAL A 267 1.83 -1.40 -9.89
CA VAL A 267 0.94 -0.26 -10.16
C VAL A 267 0.29 -0.51 -11.50
N ALA A 268 -1.01 -0.75 -11.52
CA ALA A 268 -1.73 -1.08 -12.75
C ALA A 268 -2.90 -0.11 -13.00
N GLY A 269 -3.02 0.41 -14.21
CA GLY A 269 -4.18 1.16 -14.65
C GLY A 269 -5.44 0.28 -14.59
N ASN A 270 -6.53 0.85 -14.12
CA ASN A 270 -7.83 0.20 -14.11
C ASN A 270 -8.79 0.93 -15.05
N GLY A 271 -8.75 0.57 -16.32
CA GLY A 271 -9.60 1.18 -17.36
C GLY A 271 -11.09 1.03 -17.11
N ALA A 272 -11.53 0.10 -16.25
CA ALA A 272 -12.93 -0.06 -15.87
C ALA A 272 -13.43 1.07 -14.92
N ALA A 273 -12.52 1.75 -14.23
CA ALA A 273 -12.84 2.85 -13.34
C ALA A 273 -12.41 4.19 -13.98
N ASP A 274 -13.37 4.98 -14.46
CA ASP A 274 -13.17 6.28 -15.13
C ASP A 274 -12.09 6.23 -16.22
N GLU A 275 -12.07 5.18 -17.02
CA GLU A 275 -11.05 4.91 -18.06
C GLU A 275 -9.60 5.02 -17.54
N GLY A 276 -9.39 4.72 -16.28
CA GLY A 276 -8.08 4.84 -15.64
C GLY A 276 -7.58 6.28 -15.44
N ARG A 277 -8.44 7.31 -15.52
CA ARG A 277 -8.01 8.70 -15.34
C ARG A 277 -7.48 8.97 -13.95
N LEU A 278 -6.21 9.40 -13.85
CA LEU A 278 -5.52 9.61 -12.60
C LEU A 278 -6.17 10.68 -11.72
N THR A 279 -6.41 10.33 -10.45
CA THR A 279 -6.85 11.23 -9.39
C THR A 279 -5.71 11.51 -8.41
N ALA A 280 -5.91 12.48 -7.51
CA ALA A 280 -4.97 12.71 -6.41
C ALA A 280 -4.84 11.48 -5.49
N ALA A 281 -5.93 10.76 -5.27
CA ALA A 281 -5.95 9.57 -4.42
C ALA A 281 -5.16 8.40 -5.04
N GLY A 282 -5.38 8.13 -6.34
CA GLY A 282 -4.61 7.11 -7.07
C GLY A 282 -3.13 7.44 -7.16
N ALA A 283 -2.80 8.69 -7.48
CA ALA A 283 -1.41 9.16 -7.50
C ALA A 283 -0.73 9.01 -6.13
N ALA A 284 -1.42 9.35 -5.04
CA ALA A 284 -0.87 9.25 -3.69
C ALA A 284 -0.59 7.80 -3.26
N LYS A 285 -1.52 6.87 -3.55
CA LYS A 285 -1.30 5.45 -3.21
C LYS A 285 -0.20 4.81 -4.04
N ALA A 286 -0.10 5.15 -5.33
CA ALA A 286 0.98 4.68 -6.19
C ALA A 286 2.35 5.20 -5.71
N ALA A 287 2.45 6.50 -5.41
CA ALA A 287 3.68 7.09 -4.86
C ALA A 287 4.10 6.42 -3.55
N ARG A 288 3.15 6.10 -2.67
CA ARG A 288 3.41 5.38 -1.41
C ARG A 288 4.00 3.99 -1.66
N LEU A 289 3.41 3.23 -2.61
CA LEU A 289 3.91 1.90 -2.94
C LEU A 289 5.31 1.96 -3.57
N VAL A 290 5.55 2.86 -4.53
CA VAL A 290 6.86 3.01 -5.18
C VAL A 290 7.95 3.35 -4.16
N ASN A 291 7.69 4.32 -3.26
CA ASN A 291 8.64 4.67 -2.19
C ASN A 291 8.90 3.50 -1.23
N PHE A 292 7.87 2.70 -0.91
CA PHE A 292 8.03 1.50 -0.10
C PHE A 292 8.91 0.46 -0.81
N CYS A 293 8.63 0.19 -2.09
CA CYS A 293 9.42 -0.73 -2.89
C CYS A 293 10.88 -0.31 -3.00
N ASP A 294 11.13 0.99 -3.21
CA ASP A 294 12.48 1.55 -3.25
C ASP A 294 13.24 1.33 -1.94
N ALA A 295 12.59 1.64 -0.80
CA ALA A 295 13.19 1.46 0.53
C ALA A 295 13.61 0.02 0.84
N PHE A 296 12.91 -0.96 0.25
CA PHE A 296 13.17 -2.39 0.46
C PHE A 296 13.74 -3.10 -0.77
N SER A 297 14.21 -2.36 -1.78
CA SER A 297 14.79 -2.88 -3.02
C SER A 297 13.89 -3.87 -3.77
N LEU A 298 12.57 -3.71 -3.65
CA LEU A 298 11.60 -4.52 -4.38
C LEU A 298 11.40 -3.95 -5.79
N PRO A 299 11.42 -4.78 -6.85
CA PRO A 299 11.11 -4.30 -8.19
C PRO A 299 9.70 -3.74 -8.28
N VAL A 300 9.49 -2.77 -9.18
CA VAL A 300 8.18 -2.19 -9.48
C VAL A 300 7.80 -2.50 -10.91
N LEU A 301 6.66 -3.16 -11.09
CA LEU A 301 6.01 -3.34 -12.39
C LEU A 301 4.87 -2.33 -12.52
N THR A 302 4.90 -1.51 -13.56
CA THR A 302 3.84 -0.56 -13.89
C THR A 302 3.14 -0.99 -15.17
N LEU A 303 1.82 -1.20 -15.11
CA LEU A 303 0.96 -1.57 -16.23
C LEU A 303 0.07 -0.37 -16.58
N VAL A 304 0.28 0.22 -17.75
CA VAL A 304 -0.37 1.49 -18.11
C VAL A 304 -1.58 1.25 -19.02
N ASP A 305 -2.77 1.54 -18.48
CA ASP A 305 -4.02 1.65 -19.24
C ASP A 305 -4.83 2.82 -18.67
N ASN A 306 -4.41 4.05 -19.04
CA ASN A 306 -4.89 5.29 -18.42
C ASN A 306 -5.17 6.38 -19.44
N ALA A 307 -6.41 6.88 -19.48
CA ALA A 307 -6.87 7.91 -20.41
C ALA A 307 -6.51 9.35 -19.99
N GLY A 308 -5.45 9.54 -19.19
CA GLY A 308 -5.00 10.86 -18.75
C GLY A 308 -5.36 11.19 -17.31
N LEU A 309 -5.71 12.46 -17.05
CA LEU A 309 -6.07 12.94 -15.73
C LEU A 309 -7.58 13.03 -15.55
N ALA A 310 -8.07 12.85 -14.33
CA ALA A 310 -9.49 13.01 -14.00
C ALA A 310 -9.96 14.44 -14.31
N MET A 311 -11.03 14.56 -15.10
CA MET A 311 -11.58 15.84 -15.57
C MET A 311 -12.52 16.46 -14.52
N ARG A 312 -11.97 16.70 -13.31
CA ARG A 312 -12.68 17.39 -12.23
C ARG A 312 -11.73 18.30 -11.47
N ALA A 313 -12.26 19.35 -10.86
CA ALA A 313 -11.45 20.21 -9.99
C ALA A 313 -11.05 19.45 -8.74
N ASP A 314 -9.74 19.35 -8.50
CA ASP A 314 -9.16 18.73 -7.31
C ASP A 314 -7.93 19.53 -6.89
N PRO A 315 -8.00 20.29 -5.77
CA PRO A 315 -6.89 21.11 -5.31
C PRO A 315 -5.66 20.28 -4.88
N ALA A 316 -5.83 18.99 -4.56
CA ALA A 316 -4.74 18.12 -4.17
C ALA A 316 -4.01 17.50 -5.39
N LEU A 317 -4.58 17.53 -6.58
CA LEU A 317 -4.10 16.79 -7.75
C LEU A 317 -2.64 17.14 -8.09
N ALA A 318 -2.31 18.40 -8.25
CA ALA A 318 -0.96 18.82 -8.65
C ALA A 318 0.10 18.37 -7.64
N GLY A 319 -0.19 18.49 -6.34
CA GLY A 319 0.72 18.04 -5.29
C GLY A 319 0.89 16.52 -5.25
N ALA A 320 -0.19 15.77 -5.49
CA ALA A 320 -0.15 14.31 -5.53
C ALA A 320 0.62 13.79 -6.76
N LEU A 321 0.39 14.38 -7.94
CA LEU A 321 1.13 14.07 -9.16
C LEU A 321 2.63 14.40 -9.04
N GLY A 322 2.97 15.53 -8.40
CA GLY A 322 4.37 15.88 -8.12
C GLY A 322 5.06 14.86 -7.21
N LYS A 323 4.36 14.34 -6.19
CA LYS A 323 4.88 13.26 -5.33
C LYS A 323 5.04 11.95 -6.09
N LEU A 324 4.10 11.61 -6.98
CA LEU A 324 4.20 10.42 -7.83
C LEU A 324 5.42 10.51 -8.77
N ALA A 325 5.59 11.65 -9.44
CA ALA A 325 6.76 11.90 -10.29
C ALA A 325 8.06 11.78 -9.50
N SER A 326 8.12 12.38 -8.29
CA SER A 326 9.29 12.29 -7.40
C SER A 326 9.58 10.86 -6.96
N ALA A 327 8.53 10.06 -6.67
CA ALA A 327 8.70 8.67 -6.27
C ALA A 327 9.35 7.84 -7.40
N TYR A 328 8.83 7.92 -8.62
CA TYR A 328 9.42 7.19 -9.75
C TYR A 328 10.82 7.68 -10.11
N ALA A 329 11.02 8.99 -10.17
CA ALA A 329 12.31 9.57 -10.54
C ALA A 329 13.40 9.34 -9.49
N GLY A 330 13.04 9.28 -8.20
CA GLY A 330 13.97 9.06 -7.10
C GLY A 330 14.24 7.60 -6.80
N ALA A 331 13.34 6.68 -7.20
CA ALA A 331 13.49 5.27 -6.90
C ALA A 331 14.68 4.64 -7.63
N THR A 332 15.46 3.87 -6.86
CA THR A 332 16.66 3.16 -7.31
C THR A 332 16.41 1.66 -7.52
N CYS A 333 15.27 1.15 -7.04
CA CYS A 333 14.86 -0.22 -7.29
C CYS A 333 14.57 -0.44 -8.80
N PRO A 334 14.65 -1.68 -9.31
CA PRO A 334 14.31 -1.99 -10.69
C PRO A 334 12.86 -1.59 -11.02
N LYS A 335 12.68 -0.92 -12.17
CA LYS A 335 11.38 -0.42 -12.64
C LYS A 335 11.14 -0.89 -14.07
N VAL A 336 10.08 -1.67 -14.26
CA VAL A 336 9.62 -2.09 -15.58
C VAL A 336 8.25 -1.49 -15.82
N THR A 337 8.03 -0.90 -16.98
CA THR A 337 6.74 -0.34 -17.38
C THR A 337 6.26 -1.01 -18.66
N ALA A 338 5.02 -1.48 -18.68
CA ALA A 338 4.36 -2.00 -19.88
C ALA A 338 3.09 -1.21 -20.17
N VAL A 339 2.98 -0.64 -21.37
CA VAL A 339 1.76 0.01 -21.83
C VAL A 339 0.84 -1.07 -22.39
N THR A 340 -0.23 -1.38 -21.67
CA THR A 340 -1.16 -2.46 -21.98
C THR A 340 -2.45 -1.98 -22.68
N GLY A 341 -2.61 -0.67 -22.79
CA GLY A 341 -3.78 -0.07 -23.41
C GLY A 341 -3.55 1.40 -23.71
N LYS A 342 -4.33 2.29 -23.09
CA LYS A 342 -4.24 3.74 -23.28
C LYS A 342 -3.11 4.32 -22.42
N ALA A 343 -2.33 5.22 -22.99
CA ALA A 343 -1.34 6.02 -22.28
C ALA A 343 -1.41 7.48 -22.75
N TYR A 344 -2.43 8.23 -22.27
CA TYR A 344 -2.70 9.56 -22.79
C TYR A 344 -2.14 10.66 -21.90
N GLY A 345 -1.46 11.61 -22.52
CA GLY A 345 -0.98 12.82 -21.90
C GLY A 345 -0.08 12.54 -20.67
N ALA A 346 -0.39 13.21 -19.57
CA ALA A 346 0.39 13.11 -18.33
C ALA A 346 0.45 11.69 -17.73
N ALA A 347 -0.55 10.83 -18.02
CA ALA A 347 -0.53 9.45 -17.52
C ALA A 347 0.68 8.67 -18.06
N PHE A 348 1.00 8.81 -19.35
CA PHE A 348 2.20 8.20 -19.94
C PHE A 348 3.48 8.63 -19.20
N THR A 349 3.62 9.94 -18.95
CA THR A 349 4.82 10.45 -18.29
C THR A 349 4.92 10.00 -16.83
N LEU A 350 3.80 10.08 -16.08
CA LEU A 350 3.80 9.95 -14.62
C LEU A 350 3.77 8.51 -14.10
N LEU A 351 3.36 7.56 -14.94
CA LEU A 351 3.28 6.15 -14.59
C LEU A 351 4.55 5.40 -15.04
N GLY A 352 5.70 5.82 -14.52
CA GLY A 352 6.96 5.13 -14.70
C GLY A 352 7.46 5.13 -16.14
N SER A 353 7.37 6.24 -16.88
CA SER A 353 7.96 6.33 -18.22
C SER A 353 9.49 6.20 -18.17
N ARG A 354 10.08 5.88 -19.31
CA ARG A 354 11.53 5.91 -19.49
C ARG A 354 12.15 7.24 -19.05
N ALA A 355 11.49 8.35 -19.37
CA ALA A 355 11.92 9.69 -19.00
C ALA A 355 11.91 9.94 -17.47
N LEU A 356 11.09 9.19 -16.71
CA LEU A 356 11.06 9.20 -15.23
C LEU A 356 11.90 8.06 -14.62
N GLY A 357 12.75 7.39 -15.40
CA GLY A 357 13.72 6.45 -14.89
C GLY A 357 13.26 4.99 -14.85
N ALA A 358 12.30 4.58 -15.71
CA ALA A 358 12.10 3.15 -15.94
C ALA A 358 13.34 2.54 -16.59
N ASP A 359 13.73 1.36 -16.10
CA ASP A 359 14.87 0.59 -16.64
C ASP A 359 14.49 -0.09 -17.97
N LEU A 360 13.23 -0.48 -18.11
CA LEU A 360 12.67 -1.08 -19.32
C LEU A 360 11.25 -0.58 -19.51
N THR A 361 10.93 -0.15 -20.73
CA THR A 361 9.59 0.28 -21.14
C THR A 361 9.11 -0.52 -22.33
N LEU A 362 8.04 -1.29 -22.13
CA LEU A 362 7.44 -2.16 -23.12
C LEU A 362 6.04 -1.66 -23.51
N ALA A 363 5.52 -2.12 -24.63
CA ALA A 363 4.12 -1.90 -25.00
C ALA A 363 3.53 -3.11 -25.73
N LEU A 364 2.22 -3.31 -25.57
CA LEU A 364 1.48 -4.23 -26.43
C LEU A 364 1.25 -3.58 -27.82
N PRO A 365 1.11 -4.35 -28.90
CA PRO A 365 0.97 -3.81 -30.25
C PRO A 365 -0.23 -2.89 -30.42
N ASP A 366 -1.32 -3.15 -29.72
CA ASP A 366 -2.55 -2.37 -29.78
C ASP A 366 -2.57 -1.18 -28.79
N ALA A 367 -1.51 -0.99 -28.01
CA ALA A 367 -1.40 0.11 -27.07
C ALA A 367 -1.30 1.45 -27.82
N VAL A 368 -1.89 2.49 -27.25
CA VAL A 368 -1.93 3.84 -27.86
C VAL A 368 -1.24 4.83 -26.93
N VAL A 369 -0.13 5.39 -27.40
CA VAL A 369 0.63 6.42 -26.69
C VAL A 369 0.42 7.76 -27.38
N SER A 370 -0.30 8.69 -26.75
CA SER A 370 -0.69 9.95 -27.39
C SER A 370 -0.65 11.12 -26.40
N VAL A 371 -0.36 12.30 -26.89
CA VAL A 371 -0.36 13.55 -26.11
C VAL A 371 -1.73 13.89 -25.50
N MET A 372 -2.80 13.39 -26.09
CA MET A 372 -4.19 13.54 -25.59
C MET A 372 -5.07 12.43 -26.17
N ASP A 373 -6.25 12.24 -25.61
CA ASP A 373 -7.21 11.28 -26.17
C ASP A 373 -7.62 11.65 -27.61
N PRO A 374 -8.02 10.67 -28.43
CA PRO A 374 -8.34 10.91 -29.85
C PRO A 374 -9.42 11.96 -30.08
N ALA A 375 -10.47 12.00 -29.24
CA ALA A 375 -11.56 12.97 -29.39
C ALA A 375 -11.09 14.39 -29.11
N ALA A 376 -10.29 14.61 -28.08
CA ALA A 376 -9.65 15.88 -27.77
C ALA A 376 -8.67 16.28 -28.86
N ALA A 377 -7.84 15.36 -29.34
CA ALA A 377 -6.87 15.61 -30.41
C ALA A 377 -7.55 16.09 -31.70
N VAL A 378 -8.64 15.43 -32.11
CA VAL A 378 -9.41 15.85 -33.29
C VAL A 378 -10.06 17.18 -33.06
N ALA A 379 -10.67 17.43 -31.90
CA ALA A 379 -11.32 18.72 -31.61
C ALA A 379 -10.31 19.88 -31.61
N PHE A 380 -9.10 19.66 -31.11
CA PHE A 380 -8.12 20.72 -30.91
C PHE A 380 -7.19 20.93 -32.11
N LEU A 381 -6.73 19.82 -32.73
CA LEU A 381 -5.70 19.87 -33.77
C LEU A 381 -6.22 19.58 -35.17
N ARG A 382 -7.27 18.75 -35.34
CA ARG A 382 -7.73 18.22 -36.62
C ARG A 382 -9.21 18.49 -36.90
N ASN A 383 -9.80 19.46 -36.23
CA ASN A 383 -11.21 19.78 -36.46
C ASN A 383 -11.50 20.18 -37.93
N GLY A 384 -10.52 20.74 -38.66
CA GLY A 384 -10.59 21.05 -40.07
C GLY A 384 -10.66 19.84 -40.99
N ASP A 385 -10.20 18.66 -40.54
CA ASP A 385 -10.21 17.43 -41.33
C ASP A 385 -11.59 16.73 -41.28
N VAL A 386 -12.46 17.16 -40.36
CA VAL A 386 -13.82 16.64 -40.23
C VAL A 386 -14.72 17.26 -41.27
N THR A 387 -15.19 16.45 -42.21
CA THR A 387 -16.03 16.84 -43.33
C THR A 387 -17.21 15.89 -43.48
N ALA A 388 -18.14 16.23 -44.41
CA ALA A 388 -19.23 15.30 -44.74
C ALA A 388 -18.75 13.97 -45.31
N LYS A 389 -17.54 13.93 -45.92
CA LYS A 389 -16.90 12.70 -46.44
C LYS A 389 -15.99 12.03 -45.45
N THR A 390 -15.50 12.73 -44.45
CA THR A 390 -14.58 12.25 -43.42
C THR A 390 -15.20 12.50 -42.04
N PRO A 391 -16.09 11.63 -41.57
CA PRO A 391 -16.74 11.78 -40.28
C PRO A 391 -15.71 11.86 -39.14
N ARG A 392 -16.07 12.54 -38.04
CA ARG A 392 -15.21 12.70 -36.85
C ARG A 392 -14.60 11.35 -36.38
N ALA A 393 -15.40 10.30 -36.30
CA ALA A 393 -14.93 8.97 -35.90
C ALA A 393 -13.80 8.42 -36.79
N SER A 394 -13.82 8.73 -38.09
CA SER A 394 -12.75 8.31 -39.01
C SER A 394 -11.46 9.10 -38.79
N VAL A 395 -11.55 10.37 -38.39
CA VAL A 395 -10.39 11.21 -38.06
C VAL A 395 -9.80 10.77 -36.70
N GLU A 396 -10.66 10.41 -35.76
CA GLU A 396 -10.23 9.85 -34.45
C GLU A 396 -9.56 8.49 -34.62
N ALA A 397 -10.10 7.63 -35.47
CA ALA A 397 -9.47 6.33 -35.77
C ALA A 397 -8.10 6.48 -36.48
N ALA A 398 -7.99 7.47 -37.38
CA ALA A 398 -6.72 7.81 -38.04
C ALA A 398 -5.69 8.31 -37.01
N TRP A 399 -6.11 9.20 -36.08
CA TRP A 399 -5.25 9.64 -34.98
C TRP A 399 -4.77 8.49 -34.12
N THR A 400 -5.67 7.57 -33.76
CA THR A 400 -5.32 6.37 -32.97
C THR A 400 -4.28 5.52 -33.71
N ALA A 401 -4.48 5.25 -34.99
CA ALA A 401 -3.57 4.47 -35.80
C ALA A 401 -2.17 5.10 -35.94
N GLU A 402 -2.09 6.43 -35.98
CA GLU A 402 -0.83 7.18 -36.03
C GLU A 402 -0.07 7.20 -34.70
N ASN A 403 -0.72 6.83 -33.57
CA ASN A 403 -0.19 6.86 -32.23
C ASN A 403 -0.17 5.47 -31.56
N LEU A 404 -0.14 4.40 -32.34
CA LEU A 404 0.09 3.05 -31.82
C LEU A 404 1.51 2.94 -31.24
N ALA A 405 1.74 1.91 -30.46
CA ALA A 405 2.98 1.65 -29.75
C ALA A 405 4.23 1.73 -30.61
N ASP A 406 4.16 1.27 -31.88
CA ASP A 406 5.24 1.33 -32.85
C ASP A 406 5.75 2.77 -33.11
N ALA A 407 4.85 3.76 -33.10
CA ALA A 407 5.23 5.16 -33.28
C ALA A 407 6.04 5.69 -32.06
N ALA A 408 5.66 5.32 -30.87
CA ALA A 408 6.39 5.68 -29.64
C ALA A 408 7.74 4.93 -29.57
N ALA A 409 7.78 3.68 -29.98
CA ALA A 409 9.02 2.90 -30.09
C ALA A 409 9.98 3.50 -31.12
N ALA A 410 9.46 3.91 -32.28
CA ALA A 410 10.27 4.61 -33.29
C ALA A 410 10.83 5.96 -32.77
N GLY A 411 10.13 6.61 -31.83
CA GLY A 411 10.59 7.83 -31.13
C GLY A 411 11.63 7.56 -30.04
N GLY A 412 11.79 6.31 -29.62
CA GLY A 412 12.69 5.91 -28.53
C GLY A 412 12.09 6.05 -27.12
N ASP A 413 10.79 6.29 -27.03
CA ASP A 413 10.07 6.39 -25.74
C ASP A 413 9.67 5.03 -25.16
N ILE A 414 9.64 3.99 -26.01
CA ILE A 414 9.39 2.58 -25.71
C ILE A 414 10.56 1.76 -26.23
N ASP A 415 11.06 0.83 -25.43
CA ASP A 415 12.22 0.00 -25.78
C ASP A 415 11.85 -1.13 -26.73
N ASP A 416 10.67 -1.75 -26.55
CA ASP A 416 10.19 -2.82 -27.41
C ASP A 416 8.67 -2.94 -27.42
N VAL A 417 8.13 -3.47 -28.52
CA VAL A 417 6.71 -3.80 -28.69
C VAL A 417 6.60 -5.32 -28.71
N ILE A 418 5.98 -5.88 -27.68
CA ILE A 418 5.92 -7.32 -27.44
C ILE A 418 4.49 -7.84 -27.60
N PRO A 419 4.30 -9.06 -28.17
CA PRO A 419 2.98 -9.68 -28.17
C PRO A 419 2.50 -9.99 -26.74
N ALA A 420 1.19 -10.12 -26.57
CA ALA A 420 0.59 -10.26 -25.24
C ALA A 420 0.93 -11.58 -24.53
N GLU A 421 1.42 -12.57 -25.25
CA GLU A 421 1.85 -13.88 -24.75
C GLU A 421 3.33 -13.94 -24.35
N GLU A 422 4.09 -12.91 -24.58
CA GLU A 422 5.50 -12.74 -24.15
C GLU A 422 5.59 -11.89 -22.88
#